data_58f3d3ea137b79b014e95246bb5bd5e6
#
_entry.id   58f3d3ea137b79b014e95246bb5bd5e6
#
_cell.length_a   1.000
_cell.length_b   1.000
_cell.length_c   1.000
_cell.angle_alpha   90.00
_cell.angle_beta   90.00
_cell.angle_gamma   90.00
#
_symmetry.space_group_name_H-M   'P 1'
#
loop_
_entity.id
_entity.type
_entity.pdbx_description
1 polymer ?
#
loop_
_entity_poly.entity_id
_entity_poly.type
_entity_poly.pdbx_seq_one_letter_code
_entity_poly.pdbx_strand_id
1 'polypeptide(L)'
;MARRLTDYVRHSNLALPHHIAFWELVQSQLPDGFLDDGGEGRAVWAAATTPKPRELVSLAQAKAVFSREPSSAQLADLNACLGRFEINTPARIRHFLAQVGHESGGLRWMQELASGDAYQGRCDLGNTQPGDGRRFKGAGAIQLTGRFNYQRFADFIKDQRVMEGCAYVAATYPFTSAGFWWHLNRMNMLVDQGASCRQISARVNGRDPANGLADREAYFSRAARIFV
;
A
#
# COMPACT_ATOMS: atom_id res chain seq x y z
N MET A 1 -7.31 38.46 -1.21
CA MET A 1 -7.50 37.04 -0.79
C MET A 1 -6.21 36.24 -0.69
N ALA A 2 -5.20 36.43 -1.55
CA ALA A 2 -3.91 35.76 -1.45
C ALA A 2 -3.25 35.81 -0.05
N ARG A 3 -3.41 36.91 0.69
CA ARG A 3 -2.90 37.03 2.06
C ARG A 3 -3.50 36.02 3.06
N ARG A 4 -4.73 35.53 2.84
CA ARG A 4 -5.41 34.64 3.79
C ARG A 4 -4.84 33.22 3.82
N LEU A 5 -4.32 32.69 2.71
CA LEU A 5 -3.75 31.34 2.66
C LEU A 5 -2.39 31.30 3.37
N THR A 6 -1.55 32.31 3.10
CA THR A 6 -0.25 32.48 3.77
C THR A 6 -0.42 32.71 5.27
N ASP A 7 -1.44 33.49 5.66
CA ASP A 7 -1.76 33.71 7.07
C ASP A 7 -2.29 32.43 7.73
N TYR A 8 -3.11 31.63 7.04
CA TYR A 8 -3.58 30.33 7.53
C TYR A 8 -2.43 29.33 7.73
N VAL A 9 -1.50 29.25 6.77
CA VAL A 9 -0.32 28.38 6.88
C VAL A 9 0.61 28.84 8.01
N ARG A 10 0.78 30.15 8.21
CA ARG A 10 1.61 30.70 9.31
C ARG A 10 1.02 30.44 10.70
N HIS A 11 -0.31 30.33 10.81
CA HIS A 11 -1.01 30.09 12.07
C HIS A 11 -1.39 28.61 12.29
N SER A 12 -1.12 27.74 11.31
CA SER A 12 -1.31 26.32 11.47
C SER A 12 -0.06 25.67 12.10
N ASN A 13 -0.25 24.57 12.84
CA ASN A 13 0.85 23.78 13.40
C ASN A 13 1.78 23.15 12.32
N LEU A 14 1.56 23.48 11.04
CA LEU A 14 2.36 23.06 9.87
C LEU A 14 3.34 24.17 9.41
N ALA A 15 3.53 25.22 10.17
CA ALA A 15 4.36 26.37 9.82
C ALA A 15 5.87 26.04 9.89
N LEU A 16 6.34 25.18 9.02
CA LEU A 16 7.76 25.03 8.78
C LEU A 16 8.21 26.06 7.73
N PRO A 17 9.37 26.72 7.89
CA PRO A 17 9.81 27.79 6.99
C PRO A 17 9.84 27.43 5.50
N HIS A 18 10.20 26.18 5.18
CA HIS A 18 10.20 25.68 3.80
C HIS A 18 8.79 25.48 3.22
N HIS A 19 7.77 25.23 4.05
CA HIS A 19 6.38 25.17 3.60
C HIS A 19 5.84 26.56 3.27
N ILE A 20 6.20 27.57 4.07
CA ILE A 20 5.81 28.97 3.82
C ILE A 20 6.42 29.44 2.51
N ALA A 21 7.74 29.23 2.29
CA ALA A 21 8.41 29.60 1.07
C ALA A 21 7.84 28.89 -0.18
N PHE A 22 7.50 27.63 -0.05
CA PHE A 22 6.82 26.87 -1.10
C PHE A 22 5.48 27.47 -1.49
N TRP A 23 4.67 27.83 -0.50
CA TRP A 23 3.35 28.42 -0.72
C TRP A 23 3.42 29.84 -1.32
N GLU A 24 4.40 30.65 -0.89
CA GLU A 24 4.67 31.97 -1.46
C GLU A 24 5.09 31.86 -2.93
N LEU A 25 5.95 30.90 -3.28
CA LEU A 25 6.34 30.60 -4.65
C LEU A 25 5.14 30.16 -5.51
N VAL A 26 4.30 29.26 -5.02
CA VAL A 26 3.10 28.80 -5.73
C VAL A 26 2.14 29.95 -5.97
N GLN A 27 1.89 30.81 -4.98
CA GLN A 27 1.02 31.96 -5.12
C GLN A 27 1.54 32.98 -6.15
N SER A 28 2.85 33.14 -6.25
CA SER A 28 3.46 34.05 -7.24
C SER A 28 3.31 33.58 -8.68
N GLN A 29 2.98 32.33 -8.90
CA GLN A 29 2.84 31.71 -10.22
C GLN A 29 1.40 31.49 -10.67
N LEU A 30 0.43 31.74 -9.78
CA LEU A 30 -0.98 31.60 -10.11
C LEU A 30 -1.55 32.92 -10.62
N PRO A 31 -2.43 32.90 -11.65
CA PRO A 31 -3.15 34.10 -12.07
C PRO A 31 -3.95 34.71 -10.95
N ASP A 32 -4.08 36.05 -10.95
CA ASP A 32 -4.94 36.76 -10.01
C ASP A 32 -6.38 36.23 -10.13
N GLY A 33 -6.98 35.88 -8.99
CA GLY A 33 -8.35 35.33 -8.95
C GLY A 33 -8.47 33.82 -9.13
N PHE A 34 -7.40 33.10 -9.41
CA PHE A 34 -7.42 31.64 -9.63
C PHE A 34 -8.06 30.84 -8.48
N LEU A 35 -7.99 31.34 -7.26
CA LEU A 35 -8.57 30.69 -6.08
C LEU A 35 -10.01 31.14 -5.77
N ASP A 36 -10.58 32.07 -6.57
CA ASP A 36 -11.88 32.69 -6.34
C ASP A 36 -12.99 32.13 -7.26
N ASP A 37 -12.69 31.18 -8.14
CA ASP A 37 -13.57 30.64 -9.19
C ASP A 37 -14.52 29.53 -8.74
N GLY A 38 -14.98 29.55 -7.51
CA GLY A 38 -16.11 28.71 -7.05
C GLY A 38 -15.83 27.21 -6.89
N GLY A 39 -14.59 26.77 -6.98
CA GLY A 39 -14.21 25.38 -6.64
C GLY A 39 -13.52 24.59 -7.74
N GLU A 40 -13.65 24.96 -9.00
CA GLU A 40 -12.96 24.26 -10.09
C GLU A 40 -11.45 24.45 -10.04
N GLY A 41 -10.98 25.67 -9.78
CA GLY A 41 -9.57 25.97 -9.58
C GLY A 41 -8.97 25.24 -8.37
N ARG A 42 -9.76 25.03 -7.30
CA ARG A 42 -9.33 24.24 -6.14
C ARG A 42 -9.10 22.77 -6.48
N ALA A 43 -9.97 22.19 -7.34
CA ALA A 43 -9.82 20.80 -7.75
C ALA A 43 -8.60 20.61 -8.66
N VAL A 44 -8.40 21.49 -9.62
CA VAL A 44 -7.22 21.50 -10.51
C VAL A 44 -5.95 21.73 -9.71
N TRP A 45 -5.97 22.68 -8.75
CA TRP A 45 -4.84 22.99 -7.92
C TRP A 45 -4.51 21.87 -6.93
N ALA A 46 -5.51 21.25 -6.28
CA ALA A 46 -5.32 20.08 -5.44
C ALA A 46 -4.71 18.91 -6.23
N ALA A 47 -5.12 18.71 -7.46
CA ALA A 47 -4.54 17.70 -8.35
C ALA A 47 -3.10 18.05 -8.77
N ALA A 48 -2.80 19.33 -9.02
CA ALA A 48 -1.46 19.79 -9.42
C ALA A 48 -0.46 19.85 -8.26
N THR A 49 -0.93 20.08 -7.03
CA THR A 49 -0.08 20.22 -5.83
C THR A 49 0.02 18.96 -4.99
N THR A 50 -0.81 17.94 -5.26
CA THR A 50 -0.60 16.62 -4.67
C THR A 50 0.72 16.10 -5.20
N PRO A 51 1.77 15.91 -4.37
CA PRO A 51 3.03 15.36 -4.87
C PRO A 51 2.70 14.05 -5.55
N LYS A 52 3.03 13.94 -6.85
CA LYS A 52 2.91 12.66 -7.54
C LYS A 52 3.62 11.62 -6.68
N PRO A 53 2.97 10.54 -6.27
CA PRO A 53 3.61 9.52 -5.45
C PRO A 53 4.95 9.18 -6.10
N ARG A 54 6.03 9.20 -5.32
CA ARG A 54 7.36 8.88 -5.83
C ARG A 54 7.28 7.48 -6.43
N GLU A 55 7.58 7.37 -7.71
CA GLU A 55 7.65 6.07 -8.36
C GLU A 55 8.88 5.32 -7.86
N LEU A 56 8.68 4.40 -6.93
CA LEU A 56 9.73 3.55 -6.35
C LEU A 56 9.96 2.30 -7.19
N VAL A 57 8.93 1.85 -7.90
CA VAL A 57 8.94 0.70 -8.80
C VAL A 57 8.25 1.09 -10.10
N SER A 58 8.98 1.04 -11.22
CA SER A 58 8.42 1.28 -12.55
C SER A 58 7.65 0.06 -13.07
N LEU A 59 6.82 0.25 -14.10
CA LEU A 59 6.10 -0.85 -14.77
C LEU A 59 7.06 -1.94 -15.26
N ALA A 60 8.17 -1.54 -15.88
CA ALA A 60 9.18 -2.48 -16.39
C ALA A 60 9.82 -3.29 -15.26
N GLN A 61 10.17 -2.65 -14.14
CA GLN A 61 10.73 -3.31 -12.97
C GLN A 61 9.73 -4.30 -12.34
N ALA A 62 8.48 -3.88 -12.16
CA ALA A 62 7.42 -4.76 -11.64
C ALA A 62 7.22 -5.98 -12.54
N LYS A 63 7.10 -5.77 -13.86
CA LYS A 63 6.97 -6.85 -14.86
C LYS A 63 8.16 -7.83 -14.80
N ALA A 64 9.38 -7.32 -14.66
CA ALA A 64 10.59 -8.13 -14.58
C ALA A 64 10.64 -9.00 -13.30
N VAL A 65 10.18 -8.46 -12.15
CA VAL A 65 10.10 -9.22 -10.90
C VAL A 65 9.00 -10.26 -10.94
N PHE A 66 7.77 -9.86 -11.30
CA PHE A 66 6.59 -10.72 -11.20
C PHE A 66 6.39 -11.64 -12.40
N SER A 67 7.15 -11.44 -13.50
CA SER A 67 6.95 -12.13 -14.79
C SER A 67 5.53 -11.94 -15.33
N ARG A 68 4.86 -10.87 -14.87
CA ARG A 68 3.51 -10.44 -15.27
C ARG A 68 3.42 -8.93 -15.16
N GLU A 69 2.73 -8.34 -16.08
CA GLU A 69 2.47 -6.90 -16.09
C GLU A 69 1.34 -6.57 -15.11
N PRO A 70 1.58 -5.73 -14.08
CA PRO A 70 0.49 -5.21 -13.25
C PRO A 70 -0.37 -4.25 -14.06
N SER A 71 -1.66 -4.17 -13.73
CA SER A 71 -2.50 -3.10 -14.24
C SER A 71 -2.02 -1.74 -13.72
N SER A 72 -2.45 -0.64 -14.38
CA SER A 72 -2.12 0.72 -13.93
C SER A 72 -2.58 0.98 -12.48
N ALA A 73 -3.76 0.47 -12.10
CA ALA A 73 -4.28 0.56 -10.74
C ALA A 73 -3.42 -0.23 -9.74
N GLN A 74 -3.00 -1.44 -10.10
CA GLN A 74 -2.11 -2.25 -9.28
C GLN A 74 -0.73 -1.58 -9.10
N LEU A 75 -0.16 -1.02 -10.16
CA LEU A 75 1.12 -0.31 -10.07
C LEU A 75 1.01 0.96 -9.22
N ALA A 76 -0.08 1.69 -9.34
CA ALA A 76 -0.34 2.88 -8.53
C ALA A 76 -0.46 2.51 -7.04
N ASP A 77 -1.24 1.47 -6.69
CA ASP A 77 -1.37 1.00 -5.31
C ASP A 77 -0.05 0.44 -4.77
N LEU A 78 0.75 -0.27 -5.60
CA LEU A 78 2.09 -0.72 -5.20
C LEU A 78 2.97 0.45 -4.78
N ASN A 79 3.09 1.48 -5.60
CA ASN A 79 3.92 2.64 -5.29
C ASN A 79 3.38 3.44 -4.10
N ALA A 80 2.05 3.57 -3.96
CA ALA A 80 1.42 4.18 -2.79
C ALA A 80 1.71 3.38 -1.51
N CYS A 81 1.63 2.05 -1.56
CA CYS A 81 2.00 1.14 -0.49
C CYS A 81 3.46 1.32 -0.06
N LEU A 82 4.39 1.26 -1.03
CA LEU A 82 5.82 1.38 -0.77
C LEU A 82 6.16 2.72 -0.09
N GLY A 83 5.57 3.81 -0.56
CA GLY A 83 5.75 5.14 0.03
C GLY A 83 5.15 5.23 1.43
N ARG A 84 3.89 4.80 1.60
CA ARG A 84 3.15 4.88 2.87
C ARG A 84 3.83 4.12 4.01
N PHE A 85 4.36 2.93 3.73
CA PHE A 85 4.94 2.04 4.73
C PHE A 85 6.47 2.08 4.76
N GLU A 86 7.08 3.10 4.12
CA GLU A 86 8.53 3.30 4.09
C GLU A 86 9.30 2.06 3.57
N ILE A 87 8.70 1.32 2.64
CA ILE A 87 9.37 0.21 1.95
C ILE A 87 10.16 0.81 0.78
N ASN A 88 11.12 1.67 1.08
CA ASN A 88 11.73 2.62 0.14
C ASN A 88 13.25 2.47 -0.02
N THR A 89 13.85 1.45 0.60
CA THR A 89 15.24 1.06 0.35
C THR A 89 15.30 -0.15 -0.58
N PRO A 90 16.38 -0.34 -1.36
CA PRO A 90 16.54 -1.52 -2.22
C PRO A 90 16.31 -2.84 -1.46
N ALA A 91 16.86 -2.97 -0.26
CA ALA A 91 16.70 -4.17 0.55
C ALA A 91 15.24 -4.42 0.93
N ARG A 92 14.53 -3.40 1.45
CA ARG A 92 13.12 -3.51 1.82
C ARG A 92 12.24 -3.85 0.62
N ILE A 93 12.47 -3.18 -0.53
CA ILE A 93 11.72 -3.44 -1.77
C ILE A 93 11.92 -4.89 -2.24
N ARG A 94 13.17 -5.38 -2.27
CA ARG A 94 13.48 -6.77 -2.66
C ARG A 94 12.71 -7.78 -1.83
N HIS A 95 12.75 -7.64 -0.52
CA HIS A 95 12.06 -8.55 0.39
C HIS A 95 10.54 -8.46 0.26
N PHE A 96 9.98 -7.26 0.18
CA PHE A 96 8.54 -7.07 0.02
C PHE A 96 8.04 -7.69 -1.29
N LEU A 97 8.68 -7.37 -2.42
CA LEU A 97 8.29 -7.90 -3.73
C LEU A 97 8.43 -9.43 -3.80
N ALA A 98 9.42 -10.01 -3.12
CA ALA A 98 9.57 -11.46 -3.04
C ALA A 98 8.37 -12.13 -2.36
N GLN A 99 7.92 -11.58 -1.25
CA GLN A 99 6.80 -12.15 -0.52
C GLN A 99 5.47 -11.97 -1.28
N VAL A 100 5.16 -10.75 -1.70
CA VAL A 100 3.92 -10.49 -2.45
C VAL A 100 3.88 -11.23 -3.78
N GLY A 101 5.04 -11.44 -4.42
CA GLY A 101 5.15 -12.23 -5.65
C GLY A 101 4.73 -13.68 -5.44
N HIS A 102 5.23 -14.32 -4.40
CA HIS A 102 4.86 -15.70 -4.06
C HIS A 102 3.40 -15.80 -3.63
N GLU A 103 2.98 -15.02 -2.65
CA GLU A 103 1.64 -15.09 -2.05
C GLU A 103 0.52 -14.81 -3.07
N SER A 104 0.77 -13.95 -4.05
CA SER A 104 -0.19 -13.64 -5.11
C SER A 104 -0.07 -14.53 -6.37
N GLY A 105 0.87 -15.49 -6.39
CA GLY A 105 1.17 -16.27 -7.58
C GLY A 105 1.59 -15.41 -8.77
N GLY A 106 2.48 -14.43 -8.55
CA GLY A 106 2.92 -13.48 -9.56
C GLY A 106 1.79 -12.53 -10.00
N LEU A 107 1.08 -11.95 -9.07
CA LEU A 107 -0.06 -11.04 -9.27
C LEU A 107 -1.31 -11.69 -9.88
N ARG A 108 -1.40 -13.02 -9.86
CA ARG A 108 -2.54 -13.75 -10.43
C ARG A 108 -3.73 -13.75 -9.47
N TRP A 109 -3.47 -13.82 -8.17
CA TRP A 109 -4.46 -14.06 -7.14
C TRP A 109 -4.45 -12.93 -6.10
N MET A 110 -5.29 -11.91 -6.32
CA MET A 110 -5.51 -10.82 -5.37
C MET A 110 -6.73 -11.06 -4.49
N GLN A 111 -7.46 -12.14 -4.74
CA GLN A 111 -8.59 -12.59 -3.94
C GLN A 111 -8.54 -14.10 -3.83
N GLU A 112 -8.81 -14.62 -2.65
CA GLU A 112 -8.89 -16.05 -2.39
C GLU A 112 -9.93 -16.73 -3.30
N LEU A 113 -9.55 -17.87 -3.89
CA LEU A 113 -10.42 -18.63 -4.80
C LEU A 113 -11.51 -19.38 -4.05
N ALA A 114 -11.21 -19.85 -2.83
CA ALA A 114 -12.20 -20.53 -1.99
C ALA A 114 -13.38 -19.61 -1.66
N SER A 115 -14.55 -20.20 -1.42
CA SER A 115 -15.77 -19.44 -1.13
C SER A 115 -15.67 -18.58 0.13
N GLY A 116 -14.84 -18.97 1.10
CA GLY A 116 -14.75 -18.36 2.42
C GLY A 116 -15.71 -18.95 3.46
N ASP A 117 -16.51 -19.94 3.08
CA ASP A 117 -17.49 -20.56 4.00
C ASP A 117 -16.81 -21.17 5.24
N ALA A 118 -15.58 -21.68 5.09
CA ALA A 118 -14.76 -22.19 6.19
C ALA A 118 -14.42 -21.12 7.25
N TYR A 119 -14.53 -19.85 6.93
CA TYR A 119 -14.31 -18.74 7.86
C TYR A 119 -15.59 -18.28 8.57
N GLN A 120 -16.76 -18.82 8.19
CA GLN A 120 -18.01 -18.44 8.83
C GLN A 120 -18.04 -18.91 10.29
N GLY A 121 -18.43 -18.01 11.20
CA GLY A 121 -18.48 -18.30 12.63
C GLY A 121 -17.11 -18.35 13.34
N ARG A 122 -16.00 -18.04 12.65
CA ARG A 122 -14.66 -17.99 13.22
C ARG A 122 -14.53 -16.75 14.11
N CYS A 123 -14.74 -16.94 15.43
CA CYS A 123 -14.63 -15.85 16.42
C CYS A 123 -13.24 -15.24 16.50
N ASP A 124 -12.20 -16.04 16.30
CA ASP A 124 -10.79 -15.60 16.25
C ASP A 124 -10.49 -14.64 15.09
N LEU A 125 -11.29 -14.70 14.02
CA LEU A 125 -11.27 -13.77 12.89
C LEU A 125 -12.29 -12.63 13.03
N GLY A 126 -13.15 -12.65 14.06
CA GLY A 126 -14.26 -11.72 14.22
C GLY A 126 -15.43 -11.97 13.27
N ASN A 127 -15.47 -13.10 12.59
CA ASN A 127 -16.50 -13.47 11.61
C ASN A 127 -17.74 -14.04 12.32
N THR A 128 -18.42 -13.21 13.10
CA THR A 128 -19.53 -13.62 13.97
C THR A 128 -20.91 -13.37 13.38
N GLN A 129 -20.99 -12.60 12.28
CA GLN A 129 -22.24 -12.26 11.63
C GLN A 129 -22.48 -13.14 10.38
N PRO A 130 -23.74 -13.40 10.01
CA PRO A 130 -24.06 -14.14 8.78
C PRO A 130 -23.39 -13.49 7.55
N GLY A 131 -22.73 -14.31 6.74
CA GLY A 131 -22.05 -13.88 5.51
C GLY A 131 -20.63 -13.35 5.70
N ASP A 132 -20.12 -13.21 6.93
CA ASP A 132 -18.78 -12.70 7.21
C ASP A 132 -17.69 -13.55 6.57
N GLY A 133 -17.83 -14.86 6.60
CA GLY A 133 -16.84 -15.76 6.03
C GLY A 133 -16.56 -15.47 4.55
N ARG A 134 -17.60 -15.31 3.75
CA ARG A 134 -17.50 -14.97 2.32
C ARG A 134 -17.03 -13.53 2.09
N ARG A 135 -17.57 -12.60 2.89
CA ARG A 135 -17.27 -11.17 2.76
C ARG A 135 -15.80 -10.86 3.08
N PHE A 136 -15.28 -11.43 4.14
CA PHE A 136 -13.95 -11.13 4.68
C PHE A 136 -12.95 -12.26 4.48
N LYS A 137 -13.13 -13.07 3.42
CA LYS A 137 -12.12 -14.02 2.99
C LYS A 137 -10.85 -13.31 2.50
N GLY A 138 -9.81 -14.06 2.20
CA GLY A 138 -8.52 -13.53 1.81
C GLY A 138 -8.58 -12.55 0.64
N ALA A 139 -7.97 -11.37 0.82
CA ALA A 139 -7.84 -10.35 -0.22
C ALA A 139 -6.50 -9.60 -0.12
N GLY A 140 -6.05 -9.07 -1.27
CA GLY A 140 -4.75 -8.44 -1.41
C GLY A 140 -3.61 -9.44 -1.55
N ALA A 141 -2.40 -8.91 -1.78
CA ALA A 141 -1.25 -9.71 -2.19
C ALA A 141 -0.72 -10.67 -1.11
N ILE A 142 -1.08 -10.50 0.16
CA ILE A 142 -0.79 -11.43 1.26
C ILE A 142 -2.04 -11.85 2.04
N GLN A 143 -3.20 -11.79 1.38
CA GLN A 143 -4.44 -12.41 1.84
C GLN A 143 -4.94 -11.91 3.20
N LEU A 144 -5.22 -10.60 3.32
CA LEU A 144 -5.93 -10.03 4.48
C LEU A 144 -7.24 -10.79 4.71
N THR A 145 -7.43 -11.39 5.89
CA THR A 145 -8.56 -12.29 6.19
C THR A 145 -9.21 -11.96 7.53
N GLY A 146 -10.53 -12.03 7.59
CA GLY A 146 -11.33 -11.88 8.80
C GLY A 146 -11.80 -10.46 9.09
N ARG A 147 -13.04 -10.32 9.60
CA ARG A 147 -13.69 -9.04 9.92
C ARG A 147 -12.80 -8.13 10.77
N PHE A 148 -12.13 -8.66 11.80
CA PHE A 148 -11.26 -7.87 12.66
C PHE A 148 -10.12 -7.22 11.90
N ASN A 149 -9.46 -7.95 10.99
CA ASN A 149 -8.35 -7.43 10.22
C ASN A 149 -8.81 -6.41 9.18
N TYR A 150 -9.97 -6.64 8.55
CA TYR A 150 -10.58 -5.69 7.63
C TYR A 150 -10.93 -4.38 8.34
N GLN A 151 -11.57 -4.46 9.54
CA GLN A 151 -11.88 -3.25 10.31
C GLN A 151 -10.64 -2.49 10.73
N ARG A 152 -9.62 -3.17 11.24
CA ARG A 152 -8.34 -2.54 11.60
C ARG A 152 -7.67 -1.87 10.40
N PHE A 153 -7.75 -2.49 9.24
CA PHE A 153 -7.23 -1.91 8.01
C PHE A 153 -8.06 -0.70 7.57
N ALA A 154 -9.38 -0.79 7.59
CA ALA A 154 -10.29 0.33 7.29
C ALA A 154 -10.00 1.56 8.17
N ASP A 155 -9.84 1.33 9.47
CA ASP A 155 -9.56 2.39 10.44
C ASP A 155 -8.17 3.00 10.23
N PHE A 156 -7.19 2.18 9.87
CA PHE A 156 -5.82 2.63 9.61
C PHE A 156 -5.72 3.52 8.38
N ILE A 157 -6.33 3.11 7.25
CA ILE A 157 -6.26 3.89 6.01
C ILE A 157 -7.32 4.99 5.92
N LYS A 158 -8.28 5.03 6.88
CA LYS A 158 -9.41 5.96 6.93
C LYS A 158 -10.40 5.78 5.77
N ASP A 159 -10.60 4.54 5.33
CA ASP A 159 -11.58 4.17 4.32
C ASP A 159 -12.49 3.02 4.79
N GLN A 160 -13.70 3.38 5.24
CA GLN A 160 -14.67 2.41 5.74
C GLN A 160 -15.26 1.52 4.63
N ARG A 161 -15.04 1.83 3.34
CA ARG A 161 -15.44 0.99 2.22
C ARG A 161 -14.66 -0.34 2.17
N VAL A 162 -13.55 -0.45 2.87
CA VAL A 162 -12.85 -1.72 3.11
C VAL A 162 -13.82 -2.77 3.68
N MET A 163 -14.80 -2.35 4.46
CA MET A 163 -15.83 -3.25 5.04
C MET A 163 -16.89 -3.72 4.03
N GLU A 164 -16.85 -3.25 2.78
CA GLU A 164 -17.60 -3.86 1.68
C GLU A 164 -17.08 -5.28 1.39
N GLY A 165 -15.81 -5.57 1.69
CA GLY A 165 -15.24 -6.92 1.73
C GLY A 165 -14.13 -7.16 0.70
N CYS A 166 -13.90 -8.45 0.44
CA CYS A 166 -12.73 -8.93 -0.28
C CYS A 166 -12.61 -8.38 -1.71
N ALA A 167 -13.70 -8.18 -2.43
CA ALA A 167 -13.67 -7.64 -3.78
C ALA A 167 -13.15 -6.19 -3.80
N TYR A 168 -13.62 -5.36 -2.86
CA TYR A 168 -13.17 -3.99 -2.75
C TYR A 168 -11.67 -3.90 -2.43
N VAL A 169 -11.20 -4.66 -1.45
CA VAL A 169 -9.77 -4.68 -1.06
C VAL A 169 -8.90 -5.18 -2.20
N ALA A 170 -9.30 -6.27 -2.87
CA ALA A 170 -8.54 -6.82 -3.99
C ALA A 170 -8.41 -5.87 -5.18
N ALA A 171 -9.44 -5.04 -5.42
CA ALA A 171 -9.47 -4.08 -6.52
C ALA A 171 -8.74 -2.78 -6.17
N THR A 172 -8.91 -2.27 -4.94
CA THR A 172 -8.49 -0.91 -4.56
C THR A 172 -7.15 -0.88 -3.81
N TYR A 173 -6.91 -1.89 -2.95
CA TYR A 173 -5.78 -1.94 -2.03
C TYR A 173 -5.00 -3.26 -2.07
N PRO A 174 -4.72 -3.83 -3.27
CA PRO A 174 -4.08 -5.14 -3.36
C PRO A 174 -2.71 -5.20 -2.67
N PHE A 175 -1.91 -4.14 -2.75
CA PHE A 175 -0.59 -4.05 -2.11
C PHE A 175 -0.63 -3.26 -0.80
N THR A 176 -1.47 -2.24 -0.70
CA THR A 176 -1.60 -1.45 0.53
C THR A 176 -2.07 -2.31 1.70
N SER A 177 -2.93 -3.31 1.48
CA SER A 177 -3.30 -4.30 2.51
C SER A 177 -2.11 -5.17 2.95
N ALA A 178 -1.25 -5.53 2.01
CA ALA A 178 -0.01 -6.26 2.30
C ALA A 178 0.99 -5.40 3.08
N GLY A 179 1.16 -4.13 2.68
CA GLY A 179 1.99 -3.15 3.40
C GLY A 179 1.52 -2.89 4.82
N PHE A 180 0.21 -2.88 5.05
CA PHE A 180 -0.36 -2.79 6.40
C PHE A 180 0.08 -3.96 7.29
N TRP A 181 -0.03 -5.19 6.81
CA TRP A 181 0.49 -6.36 7.54
C TRP A 181 1.99 -6.26 7.77
N TRP A 182 2.76 -5.88 6.76
CA TRP A 182 4.21 -5.67 6.80
C TRP A 182 4.61 -4.68 7.88
N HIS A 183 3.90 -3.57 7.95
CA HIS A 183 4.09 -2.51 8.95
C HIS A 183 3.79 -3.01 10.37
N LEU A 184 2.63 -3.65 10.58
CA LEU A 184 2.24 -4.18 11.90
C LEU A 184 3.23 -5.22 12.43
N ASN A 185 3.86 -6.00 11.54
CA ASN A 185 4.84 -7.01 11.89
C ASN A 185 6.28 -6.48 11.93
N ARG A 186 6.47 -5.15 11.78
CA ARG A 186 7.78 -4.48 11.83
C ARG A 186 8.81 -5.07 10.86
N MET A 187 8.36 -5.47 9.68
CA MET A 187 9.19 -6.20 8.72
C MET A 187 10.37 -5.36 8.20
N ASN A 188 10.19 -4.03 8.04
CA ASN A 188 11.29 -3.14 7.67
C ASN A 188 12.45 -3.27 8.65
N MET A 189 12.16 -3.29 9.96
CA MET A 189 13.19 -3.44 11.00
C MET A 189 13.96 -4.76 10.86
N LEU A 190 13.27 -5.87 10.59
CA LEU A 190 13.93 -7.15 10.37
C LEU A 190 14.85 -7.13 9.15
N VAL A 191 14.39 -6.50 8.06
CA VAL A 191 15.20 -6.34 6.84
C VAL A 191 16.43 -5.48 7.12
N ASP A 192 16.27 -4.36 7.82
CA ASP A 192 17.37 -3.43 8.15
C ASP A 192 18.40 -4.07 9.09
N GLN A 193 18.00 -5.04 9.89
CA GLN A 193 18.88 -5.87 10.73
C GLN A 193 19.58 -6.99 9.94
N GLY A 194 19.39 -7.07 8.63
CA GLY A 194 20.06 -8.03 7.77
C GLY A 194 19.39 -9.41 7.70
N ALA A 195 18.08 -9.50 8.03
CA ALA A 195 17.35 -10.77 7.90
C ALA A 195 17.42 -11.32 6.47
N SER A 196 17.72 -12.61 6.35
CA SER A 196 17.75 -13.31 5.07
C SER A 196 16.35 -13.48 4.47
N CYS A 197 16.28 -13.79 3.17
CA CYS A 197 15.03 -14.11 2.49
C CYS A 197 14.28 -15.25 3.21
N ARG A 198 14.97 -16.29 3.67
CA ARG A 198 14.40 -17.40 4.46
C ARG A 198 13.74 -16.90 5.75
N GLN A 199 14.41 -16.06 6.53
CA GLN A 199 13.88 -15.53 7.80
C GLN A 199 12.65 -14.65 7.57
N ILE A 200 12.68 -13.77 6.56
CA ILE A 200 11.53 -12.95 6.18
C ILE A 200 10.37 -13.85 5.70
N SER A 201 10.66 -14.87 4.90
CA SER A 201 9.67 -15.84 4.42
C SER A 201 9.03 -16.61 5.56
N ALA A 202 9.84 -17.06 6.52
CA ALA A 202 9.35 -17.75 7.72
C ALA A 202 8.41 -16.86 8.55
N ARG A 203 8.74 -15.57 8.66
CA ARG A 203 7.88 -14.60 9.37
C ARG A 203 6.55 -14.38 8.68
N VAL A 204 6.53 -14.30 7.34
CA VAL A 204 5.30 -14.15 6.54
C VAL A 204 4.44 -15.41 6.57
N ASN A 205 5.05 -16.58 6.42
CA ASN A 205 4.34 -17.86 6.33
C ASN A 205 3.99 -18.49 7.70
N GLY A 206 4.62 -18.04 8.78
CA GLY A 206 4.40 -18.56 10.14
C GLY A 206 5.10 -19.90 10.41
N ARG A 207 6.00 -20.36 9.53
CA ARG A 207 6.79 -21.61 9.72
C ARG A 207 8.16 -21.52 9.05
N ASP A 208 9.13 -22.28 9.55
CA ASP A 208 10.47 -22.42 8.96
C ASP A 208 10.79 -23.90 8.64
N PRO A 209 11.16 -24.26 7.42
CA PRO A 209 11.14 -23.39 6.25
C PRO A 209 9.71 -23.01 5.83
N ALA A 210 9.58 -21.80 5.26
CA ALA A 210 8.31 -21.34 4.71
C ALA A 210 7.85 -22.23 3.55
N ASN A 211 6.54 -22.39 3.40
CA ASN A 211 5.98 -22.99 2.19
C ASN A 211 6.40 -22.16 0.96
N GLY A 212 6.86 -22.86 -0.09
CA GLY A 212 7.31 -22.21 -1.31
C GLY A 212 8.59 -21.39 -1.15
N LEU A 213 9.49 -21.72 -0.20
CA LEU A 213 10.71 -20.96 0.04
C LEU A 213 11.53 -20.76 -1.25
N ALA A 214 11.72 -21.81 -2.06
CA ALA A 214 12.48 -21.72 -3.31
C ALA A 214 11.87 -20.70 -4.30
N ASP A 215 10.53 -20.62 -4.38
CA ASP A 215 9.84 -19.65 -5.23
C ASP A 215 9.99 -18.22 -4.69
N ARG A 216 9.92 -18.03 -3.37
CA ARG A 216 10.18 -16.73 -2.71
C ARG A 216 11.62 -16.26 -2.96
N GLU A 217 12.59 -17.15 -2.87
CA GLU A 217 13.99 -16.88 -3.18
C GLU A 217 14.21 -16.58 -4.67
N ALA A 218 13.45 -17.20 -5.56
CA ALA A 218 13.48 -16.87 -6.99
C ALA A 218 12.95 -15.44 -7.26
N TYR A 219 11.86 -15.03 -6.61
CA TYR A 219 11.37 -13.65 -6.68
C TYR A 219 12.38 -12.68 -6.08
N PHE A 220 12.96 -13.01 -4.93
CA PHE A 220 13.99 -12.20 -4.30
C PHE A 220 15.21 -11.99 -5.20
N SER A 221 15.69 -13.07 -5.82
CA SER A 221 16.83 -13.03 -6.74
C SER A 221 16.56 -12.17 -7.98
N ARG A 222 15.33 -12.20 -8.52
CA ARG A 222 14.93 -11.31 -9.62
C ARG A 222 14.93 -9.86 -9.16
N ALA A 223 14.33 -9.58 -8.00
CA ALA A 223 14.31 -8.23 -7.44
C ALA A 223 15.72 -7.70 -7.10
N ALA A 224 16.62 -8.56 -6.62
CA ALA A 224 17.99 -8.18 -6.27
C ALA A 224 18.84 -7.74 -7.48
N ARG A 225 18.52 -8.20 -8.69
CA ARG A 225 19.19 -7.74 -9.92
C ARG A 225 18.71 -6.37 -10.40
N ILE A 226 17.56 -5.92 -9.90
CA ILE A 226 16.87 -4.70 -10.35
C ILE A 226 17.05 -3.56 -9.35
N PHE A 227 16.94 -3.88 -8.08
CA PHE A 227 17.06 -2.93 -6.98
C PHE A 227 18.41 -3.17 -6.26
N VAL A 228 19.42 -2.45 -6.63
CA VAL A 228 20.79 -2.53 -6.09
C VAL A 228 21.05 -1.49 -5.02
#